data_6164f1793e0f555304d64847f10bbd57
#
_entry.id   6164f1793e0f555304d64847f10bbd57
#
_cell.length_a   1.000
_cell.length_b   1.000
_cell.length_c   1.000
_cell.angle_alpha   90.00
_cell.angle_beta   90.00
_cell.angle_gamma   90.00
#
_symmetry.space_group_name_H-M   'P 1'
#
loop_
_entity.id
_entity.type
_entity.pdbx_description
1 polymer ?
#
loop_
_entity_poly.entity_id
_entity_poly.type
_entity_poly.pdbx_seq_one_letter_code
_entity_poly.pdbx_strand_id
1 'polypeptide(L)' 'MDTEKMPQLLTLQEACAILNVHPNTLRKWDKEGKLKAVRFGSRGDRRYKKEDILAFIEKQS' A
#
# COMPACT_ATOMS: atom_id res chain seq x y z
N MET A 1 13.36 -7.22 -18.34
CA MET A 1 11.96 -6.92 -18.28
C MET A 1 11.71 -5.70 -17.45
N ASP A 2 10.68 -5.02 -17.81
CA ASP A 2 10.39 -3.73 -17.20
C ASP A 2 9.94 -3.85 -15.76
N THR A 3 9.47 -5.01 -15.39
CA THR A 3 8.96 -5.21 -14.04
C THR A 3 10.03 -4.98 -12.98
N GLU A 4 11.29 -5.19 -13.36
CA GLU A 4 12.36 -4.97 -12.40
C GLU A 4 12.64 -3.51 -12.15
N LYS A 5 12.31 -2.67 -13.11
CA LYS A 5 12.56 -1.23 -12.97
C LYS A 5 11.41 -0.50 -12.35
N MET A 6 10.26 -1.14 -12.28
CA MET A 6 9.07 -0.52 -11.72
C MET A 6 8.94 -0.90 -10.25
N PRO A 7 8.51 0.05 -9.41
CA PRO A 7 8.27 -0.31 -8.02
C PRO A 7 7.17 -1.34 -7.96
N GLN A 8 7.32 -2.27 -7.03
CA GLN A 8 6.27 -3.25 -6.82
C GLN A 8 5.10 -2.59 -6.14
N LEU A 9 3.94 -2.76 -6.74
CA LEU A 9 2.72 -2.19 -6.21
C LEU A 9 1.80 -3.31 -5.78
N LEU A 10 1.20 -3.13 -4.63
CA LEU A 10 0.29 -4.11 -4.04
C LEU A 10 -1.12 -3.56 -4.09
N THR A 11 -2.06 -4.46 -4.32
CA THR A 11 -3.46 -4.07 -4.23
C THR A 11 -3.82 -3.84 -2.77
N LEU A 12 -4.99 -3.22 -2.56
CA LEU A 12 -5.47 -3.01 -1.21
C LEU A 12 -5.55 -4.33 -0.44
N GLN A 13 -6.08 -5.37 -1.11
CA GLN A 13 -6.22 -6.66 -0.46
C GLN A 13 -4.88 -7.30 -0.15
N GLU A 14 -3.92 -7.16 -1.06
CA GLU A 14 -2.60 -7.70 -0.80
C GLU A 14 -1.93 -7.01 0.37
N ALA A 15 -2.05 -5.70 0.44
CA ALA A 15 -1.48 -4.95 1.55
C ALA A 15 -2.14 -5.33 2.86
N CYS A 16 -3.47 -5.52 2.84
CA CYS A 16 -4.19 -5.95 4.04
C CYS A 16 -3.69 -7.30 4.53
N ALA A 17 -3.44 -8.21 3.60
CA ALA A 17 -2.97 -9.54 3.97
C ALA A 17 -1.58 -9.47 4.60
N ILE A 18 -0.71 -8.67 4.03
CA ILE A 18 0.65 -8.54 4.57
C ILE A 18 0.63 -7.91 5.95
N LEU A 19 -0.19 -6.87 6.12
CA LEU A 19 -0.26 -6.15 7.40
C LEU A 19 -1.20 -6.82 8.38
N ASN A 20 -2.01 -7.76 7.90
CA ASN A 20 -2.99 -8.47 8.73
C ASN A 20 -3.98 -7.50 9.35
N VAL A 21 -4.52 -6.62 8.53
CA VAL A 21 -5.50 -5.63 8.97
C VAL A 21 -6.68 -5.61 8.02
N HIS A 22 -7.78 -5.06 8.49
CA HIS A 22 -8.97 -4.92 7.68
C HIS A 22 -8.79 -3.80 6.64
N PRO A 23 -9.43 -3.91 5.46
CA PRO A 23 -9.33 -2.85 4.45
C PRO A 23 -9.72 -1.47 4.96
N ASN A 24 -10.70 -1.40 5.83
CA ASN A 24 -11.11 -0.11 6.39
C ASN A 24 -9.98 0.55 7.18
N THR A 25 -9.16 -0.25 7.84
CA THR A 25 -8.02 0.26 8.57
C THR A 25 -7.01 0.89 7.64
N LEU A 26 -6.74 0.23 6.50
CA LEU A 26 -5.82 0.78 5.53
C LEU A 26 -6.33 2.09 4.95
N ARG A 27 -7.61 2.16 4.66
CA ARG A 27 -8.21 3.38 4.13
C ARG A 27 -8.10 4.52 5.13
N LYS A 28 -8.28 4.20 6.40
CA LYS A 28 -8.16 5.17 7.46
C LYS A 28 -6.73 5.70 7.53
N TRP A 29 -5.76 4.81 7.46
CA TRP A 29 -4.36 5.21 7.52
C TRP A 29 -3.97 6.05 6.33
N ASP A 30 -4.52 5.73 5.16
CA ASP A 30 -4.29 6.54 3.96
C ASP A 30 -4.82 7.95 4.18
N LYS A 31 -6.02 8.05 4.72
CA LYS A 31 -6.64 9.34 4.97
C LYS A 31 -5.86 10.15 6.00
N GLU A 32 -5.33 9.46 6.99
CA GLU A 32 -4.57 10.12 8.05
C GLU A 32 -3.13 10.44 7.64
N GLY A 33 -2.71 9.93 6.51
CA GLY A 33 -1.35 10.15 6.05
C GLY A 33 -0.32 9.23 6.67
N LYS A 34 -0.76 8.23 7.42
CA LYS A 34 0.16 7.28 8.03
C LYS A 34 0.74 6.32 7.01
N LEU A 35 -0.07 5.91 6.06
CA LEU A 35 0.34 4.98 5.01
C LEU A 35 -0.42 5.34 3.75
N LYS A 36 0.19 6.17 2.93
CA LYS A 36 -0.50 6.72 1.77
C LYS A 36 -0.49 5.74 0.61
N ALA A 37 -1.61 5.69 -0.08
CA ALA A 37 -1.74 4.88 -1.27
C ALA A 37 -1.36 5.70 -2.50
N VAL A 38 -0.88 5.00 -3.52
CA VAL A 38 -0.65 5.59 -4.83
C VAL A 38 -1.91 5.36 -5.65
N ARG A 39 -2.36 6.39 -6.31
CA ARG A 39 -3.54 6.28 -7.16
C ARG A 39 -3.13 6.07 -8.59
N PHE A 40 -3.72 5.07 -9.19
CA PHE A 40 -3.38 4.62 -10.52
C PHE A 40 -4.55 4.77 -11.46
N GLY A 41 -4.25 5.21 -12.67
CA GLY A 41 -5.23 5.23 -13.73
C GLY A 41 -6.31 6.28 -13.55
N SER A 42 -7.19 6.38 -14.52
CA SER A 42 -8.26 7.37 -14.51
C SER A 42 -9.31 7.06 -13.45
N ARG A 43 -9.38 5.81 -13.03
CA ARG A 43 -10.34 5.42 -11.99
C ARG A 43 -9.88 5.78 -10.59
N GLY A 44 -8.61 6.08 -10.43
CA GLY A 44 -8.07 6.33 -9.11
C GLY A 44 -7.92 5.09 -8.27
N ASP A 45 -7.63 3.97 -8.91
CA ASP A 45 -7.40 2.72 -8.18
C ASP A 45 -6.25 2.89 -7.21
N ARG A 46 -6.42 2.33 -6.02
CA ARG A 46 -5.40 2.44 -4.98
C ARG A 46 -4.41 1.31 -5.08
N ARG A 47 -3.13 1.67 -4.96
CA ARG A 47 -2.05 0.69 -4.88
C ARG A 47 -1.10 1.15 -3.81
N TYR A 48 -0.45 0.20 -3.18
CA TYR A 48 0.51 0.50 -2.12
C TYR A 48 1.88 0.04 -2.55
N LYS A 49 2.88 0.88 -2.35
CA LYS A 49 4.25 0.49 -2.66
C LYS A 49 4.71 -0.53 -1.65
N LYS A 50 5.29 -1.61 -2.14
CA LYS A 50 5.76 -2.66 -1.25
C LYS A 50 6.76 -2.11 -0.24
N GLU A 51 7.66 -1.23 -0.69
CA GLU A 51 8.64 -0.65 0.22
C GLU A 51 7.99 0.18 1.31
N ASP A 52 6.90 0.87 1.00
CA ASP A 52 6.19 1.65 2.00
C ASP A 52 5.56 0.73 3.04
N ILE A 53 5.01 -0.40 2.59
CA ILE A 53 4.42 -1.37 3.50
C ILE A 53 5.48 -1.92 4.43
N LEU A 54 6.63 -2.29 3.89
CA LEU A 54 7.69 -2.85 4.71
C LEU A 54 8.23 -1.83 5.70
N ALA A 55 8.37 -0.58 5.27
CA ALA A 55 8.83 0.47 6.15
C ALA A 55 7.83 0.71 7.28
N PHE A 56 6.54 0.65 6.95
CA PHE A 56 5.50 0.82 7.96
C PHE A 56 5.57 -0.27 9.01
N ILE A 57 5.79 -1.51 8.57
CA ILE A 57 5.91 -2.64 9.49
C ILE A 57 7.10 -2.43 10.42
N GLU A 58 8.22 -1.99 9.88
CA GLU A 58 9.41 -1.77 10.68
C GLU A 58 9.18 -0.70 11.75
N LYS A 59 8.42 0.32 11.40
CA LYS A 59 8.13 1.37 12.37
C LYS A 59 7.25 0.88 13.50
N GLN A 60 6.40 -0.11 13.20
CA GLN A 60 5.47 -0.60 14.19
C GLN A 60 6.09 -1.63 15.12
N SER A 61 7.18 -2.24 14.72
CA SER A 61 7.80 -3.27 15.54
C SER A 61 8.82 -2.76 16.55
#